data_006c0d8572c485fca033addfc95ed30d
#
_entry.id   006c0d8572c485fca033addfc95ed30d
#
_cell.length_a   1.000
_cell.length_b   1.000
_cell.length_c   1.000
_cell.angle_alpha   90.00
_cell.angle_beta   90.00
_cell.angle_gamma   90.00
#
_symmetry.space_group_name_H-M   'P 1'
#
loop_
_entity.id
_entity.type
_entity.pdbx_description
1 polymer ?
#
loop_
_entity_poly.entity_id
_entity_poly.type
_entity_poly.pdbx_seq_one_letter_code
_entity_poly.pdbx_strand_id
1 'polypeptide(L)'
;MKESTIPRRKTMLIILDGFGVNPSKKYNAIYEANTPRFDEYFGRYPHTTLQASGRSVGLPDGQMGNSEVGHMTIGCGIILKQDLVRIDDAIEDRSLFENTALLNALQQAKAAKRPLH
;
A
#
# COMPACT_ATOMS: atom_id res chain seq x y z
N MET A 1 -17.68 -25.10 -22.62
CA MET A 1 -17.03 -24.53 -21.42
C MET A 1 -17.70 -25.17 -20.20
N LYS A 2 -16.97 -25.92 -19.38
CA LYS A 2 -17.53 -26.47 -18.13
C LYS A 2 -17.60 -25.35 -17.11
N GLU A 3 -18.83 -25.00 -16.67
CA GLU A 3 -19.00 -24.12 -15.51
C GLU A 3 -18.26 -24.73 -14.32
N SER A 4 -17.32 -23.99 -13.74
CA SER A 4 -16.65 -24.40 -12.51
C SER A 4 -17.67 -24.29 -11.39
N THR A 5 -18.14 -25.44 -10.89
CA THR A 5 -18.99 -25.52 -9.70
C THR A 5 -18.14 -25.35 -8.43
N ILE A 6 -17.55 -24.17 -8.25
CA ILE A 6 -16.98 -23.82 -6.95
C ILE A 6 -18.14 -23.60 -6.00
N PRO A 7 -18.25 -24.34 -4.89
CA PRO A 7 -19.32 -24.12 -3.92
C PRO A 7 -19.26 -22.66 -3.44
N ARG A 8 -20.31 -21.90 -3.70
CA ARG A 8 -20.42 -20.50 -3.23
C ARG A 8 -20.56 -20.51 -1.71
N ARG A 9 -19.44 -20.44 -0.99
CA ARG A 9 -19.44 -20.23 0.46
C ARG A 9 -19.63 -18.74 0.72
N LYS A 10 -20.50 -18.40 1.64
CA LYS A 10 -20.65 -17.01 2.11
C LYS A 10 -19.35 -16.62 2.82
N THR A 11 -18.78 -15.50 2.44
CA THR A 11 -17.55 -14.94 3.00
C THR A 11 -17.84 -13.54 3.51
N MET A 12 -17.27 -13.18 4.64
CA MET A 12 -17.32 -11.84 5.21
C MET A 12 -15.87 -11.36 5.42
N LEU A 13 -15.55 -10.19 4.90
CA LEU A 13 -14.32 -9.47 5.20
C LEU A 13 -14.63 -8.35 6.18
N ILE A 14 -13.97 -8.33 7.32
CA ILE A 14 -14.09 -7.26 8.33
C ILE A 14 -12.74 -6.54 8.40
N ILE A 15 -12.75 -5.25 8.11
CA ILE A 15 -11.55 -4.41 8.15
C ILE A 15 -11.63 -3.52 9.40
N LEU A 16 -10.66 -3.68 10.28
CA LEU A 16 -10.48 -2.83 11.46
C LEU A 16 -9.37 -1.83 11.14
N ASP A 17 -9.74 -0.72 10.52
CA ASP A 17 -8.79 0.30 10.08
C ASP A 17 -8.08 0.95 11.28
N GLY A 18 -6.76 1.10 11.18
CA GLY A 18 -5.93 1.60 12.28
C GLY A 18 -5.62 0.58 13.38
N PHE A 19 -6.11 -0.66 13.27
CA PHE A 19 -5.84 -1.73 14.22
C PHE A 19 -4.47 -2.37 13.94
N GLY A 20 -3.42 -1.87 14.62
CA GLY A 20 -2.05 -2.35 14.45
C GLY A 20 -1.60 -3.29 15.56
N VAL A 21 -0.51 -4.01 15.33
CA VAL A 21 0.15 -4.84 16.34
C VAL A 21 1.18 -3.98 17.08
N ASN A 22 1.01 -3.86 18.40
CA ASN A 22 1.95 -3.16 19.26
C ASN A 22 2.27 -4.03 20.49
N PRO A 23 3.55 -4.38 20.73
CA PRO A 23 3.94 -5.18 21.88
C PRO A 23 3.85 -4.41 23.21
N SER A 24 3.82 -3.07 23.16
CA SER A 24 3.67 -2.25 24.38
C SER A 24 2.24 -2.32 24.90
N LYS A 25 2.13 -2.53 26.19
CA LYS A 25 0.83 -2.47 26.90
C LYS A 25 0.45 -1.03 27.25
N LYS A 26 1.44 -0.19 27.48
CA LYS A 26 1.25 1.20 27.91
C LYS A 26 0.68 2.03 26.75
N TYR A 27 -0.41 2.75 27.02
CA TYR A 27 -1.13 3.56 26.03
C TYR A 27 -1.64 2.74 24.81
N ASN A 28 -1.96 1.48 25.03
CA ASN A 28 -2.48 0.58 24.00
C ASN A 28 -3.96 0.27 24.30
N ALA A 29 -4.84 1.03 23.67
CA ALA A 29 -6.28 0.89 23.87
C ALA A 29 -6.81 -0.51 23.48
N ILE A 30 -6.19 -1.16 22.48
CA ILE A 30 -6.54 -2.53 22.06
C ILE A 30 -6.24 -3.51 23.20
N TYR A 31 -5.08 -3.36 23.84
CA TYR A 31 -4.69 -4.22 24.94
C TYR A 31 -5.55 -4.03 26.19
N GLU A 32 -5.98 -2.78 26.45
CA GLU A 32 -6.80 -2.42 27.62
C GLU A 32 -8.29 -2.77 27.42
N ALA A 33 -8.72 -2.94 26.18
CA ALA A 33 -10.11 -3.25 25.86
C ALA A 33 -10.47 -4.68 26.23
N ASN A 34 -11.71 -4.90 26.65
CA ASN A 34 -12.26 -6.24 26.86
C ASN A 34 -12.73 -6.83 25.52
N THR A 35 -11.90 -7.66 24.91
CA THR A 35 -12.08 -8.21 23.56
C THR A 35 -12.19 -9.73 23.52
N PRO A 36 -13.07 -10.38 24.32
CA PRO A 36 -13.06 -11.83 24.51
C PRO A 36 -13.26 -12.62 23.22
N ARG A 37 -14.02 -12.11 22.24
CA ARG A 37 -14.22 -12.78 20.96
C ARG A 37 -13.02 -12.65 20.04
N PHE A 38 -12.36 -11.51 20.07
CA PHE A 38 -11.13 -11.29 19.32
C PHE A 38 -10.01 -12.19 19.84
N ASP A 39 -9.87 -12.26 21.16
CA ASP A 39 -8.88 -13.11 21.83
C ASP A 39 -9.12 -14.58 21.53
N GLU A 40 -10.39 -15.03 21.59
CA GLU A 40 -10.78 -16.39 21.22
C GLU A 40 -10.39 -16.71 19.77
N TYR A 41 -10.65 -15.80 18.82
CA TYR A 41 -10.37 -16.03 17.41
C TYR A 41 -8.87 -16.04 17.12
N PHE A 42 -8.11 -15.15 17.73
CA PHE A 42 -6.65 -15.15 17.63
C PHE A 42 -6.02 -16.42 18.19
N GLY A 43 -6.56 -16.96 19.28
CA GLY A 43 -6.09 -18.23 19.85
C GLY A 43 -6.50 -19.48 19.08
N ARG A 44 -7.59 -19.42 18.30
CA ARG A 44 -8.22 -20.59 17.69
C ARG A 44 -7.98 -20.74 16.20
N TYR A 45 -7.89 -19.62 15.46
CA TYR A 45 -7.83 -19.63 14.01
C TYR A 45 -6.45 -19.20 13.50
N PRO A 46 -6.04 -19.66 12.31
CA PRO A 46 -4.80 -19.17 11.69
C PRO A 46 -4.83 -17.67 11.53
N HIS A 47 -3.72 -17.03 11.88
CA HIS A 47 -3.53 -15.59 11.71
C HIS A 47 -2.11 -15.28 11.27
N THR A 48 -1.90 -14.11 10.67
CA THR A 48 -0.61 -13.61 10.26
C THR A 48 -0.58 -12.09 10.35
N THR A 49 0.61 -11.52 10.19
CA THR A 49 0.80 -10.07 10.12
C THR A 49 1.14 -9.66 8.70
N LEU A 50 0.67 -8.49 8.30
CA LEU A 50 1.01 -7.85 7.02
C LEU A 50 1.74 -6.54 7.30
N GLN A 51 2.69 -6.22 6.42
CA GLN A 51 3.32 -4.91 6.43
C GLN A 51 2.32 -3.87 5.91
N ALA A 52 2.08 -2.81 6.69
CA ALA A 52 1.11 -1.77 6.37
C ALA A 52 1.75 -0.40 6.11
N SER A 53 3.06 -0.36 5.80
CA SER A 53 3.82 0.88 5.58
C SER A 53 4.89 0.70 4.51
N GLY A 54 5.45 1.80 4.06
CA GLY A 54 6.55 1.83 3.10
C GLY A 54 6.23 1.11 1.79
N ARG A 55 7.24 0.53 1.17
CA ARG A 55 7.11 -0.11 -0.16
C ARG A 55 6.12 -1.28 -0.19
N SER A 56 5.82 -1.89 0.94
CA SER A 56 4.81 -2.96 1.02
C SER A 56 3.38 -2.50 0.73
N VAL A 57 3.12 -1.21 0.74
CA VAL A 57 1.84 -0.59 0.36
C VAL A 57 2.02 0.49 -0.72
N GLY A 58 3.16 0.48 -1.42
CA GLY A 58 3.43 1.38 -2.54
C GLY A 58 3.90 2.79 -2.14
N LEU A 59 4.31 2.99 -0.89
CA LEU A 59 4.86 4.25 -0.38
C LEU A 59 6.39 4.20 -0.28
N PRO A 60 7.09 5.35 -0.19
CA PRO A 60 8.51 5.38 0.11
C PRO A 60 8.87 4.66 1.41
N ASP A 61 10.11 4.16 1.49
CA ASP A 61 10.59 3.52 2.71
C ASP A 61 10.53 4.46 3.90
N GLY A 62 10.13 3.93 5.06
CA GLY A 62 9.97 4.69 6.29
C GLY A 62 8.69 5.53 6.36
N GLN A 63 7.93 5.64 5.29
CA GLN A 63 6.65 6.35 5.32
C GLN A 63 5.55 5.47 5.93
N MET A 64 4.84 6.02 6.92
CA MET A 64 3.70 5.37 7.54
C MET A 64 2.57 5.18 6.53
N GLY A 65 1.95 4.00 6.53
CA GLY A 65 0.78 3.72 5.71
C GLY A 65 -0.44 4.56 6.09
N ASN A 66 -1.43 4.53 5.22
CA ASN A 66 -2.72 5.17 5.44
C ASN A 66 -3.84 4.29 4.88
N SER A 67 -5.08 4.68 5.18
CA SER A 67 -6.27 3.94 4.77
C SER A 67 -6.38 3.79 3.25
N GLU A 68 -6.03 4.82 2.48
CA GLU A 68 -6.14 4.81 1.03
C GLU A 68 -5.27 3.71 0.40
N VAL A 69 -3.97 3.72 0.65
CA VAL A 69 -3.05 2.71 0.06
C VAL A 69 -3.31 1.31 0.58
N GLY A 70 -3.73 1.17 1.85
CA GLY A 70 -4.11 -0.11 2.44
C GLY A 70 -5.32 -0.72 1.76
N HIS A 71 -6.40 0.04 1.60
CA HIS A 71 -7.61 -0.42 0.91
C HIS A 71 -7.38 -0.66 -0.58
N MET A 72 -6.58 0.16 -1.25
CA MET A 72 -6.18 -0.09 -2.64
C MET A 72 -5.45 -1.42 -2.78
N THR A 73 -4.49 -1.70 -1.90
CA THR A 73 -3.72 -2.95 -1.91
C THR A 73 -4.63 -4.17 -1.67
N ILE A 74 -5.56 -4.08 -0.71
CA ILE A 74 -6.55 -5.14 -0.45
C ILE A 74 -7.47 -5.33 -1.66
N GLY A 75 -7.98 -4.24 -2.23
CA GLY A 75 -8.96 -4.29 -3.32
C GLY A 75 -8.37 -4.78 -4.64
N CYS A 76 -7.13 -4.39 -4.94
CA CYS A 76 -6.44 -4.79 -6.17
C CYS A 76 -5.72 -6.14 -6.06
N GLY A 77 -5.43 -6.59 -4.84
CA GLY A 77 -4.63 -7.80 -4.60
C GLY A 77 -3.16 -7.69 -5.01
N ILE A 78 -2.68 -6.47 -5.31
CA ILE A 78 -1.30 -6.16 -5.67
C ILE A 78 -0.86 -4.85 -5.01
N ILE A 79 0.44 -4.66 -4.88
CA ILE A 79 1.02 -3.40 -4.41
C ILE A 79 1.00 -2.39 -5.57
N LEU A 80 0.28 -1.28 -5.41
CA LEU A 80 0.25 -0.18 -6.37
C LEU A 80 1.25 0.90 -5.92
N LYS A 81 2.36 1.01 -6.64
CA LYS A 81 3.35 2.07 -6.39
C LYS A 81 2.72 3.44 -6.59
N GLN A 82 2.78 4.28 -5.56
CA GLN A 82 2.36 5.68 -5.65
C GLN A 82 3.31 6.46 -6.56
N ASP A 83 2.86 7.61 -7.06
CA ASP A 83 3.64 8.37 -8.04
C ASP A 83 5.02 8.77 -7.53
N LEU A 84 5.15 9.10 -6.25
CA LEU A 84 6.45 9.41 -5.65
C LEU A 84 7.42 8.22 -5.77
N VAL A 85 6.99 7.01 -5.44
CA VAL A 85 7.82 5.80 -5.57
C VAL A 85 8.16 5.50 -7.02
N ARG A 86 7.21 5.74 -7.94
CA ARG A 86 7.45 5.56 -9.38
C ARG A 86 8.48 6.54 -9.93
N ILE A 87 8.47 7.78 -9.44
CA ILE A 87 9.45 8.81 -9.80
C ILE A 87 10.82 8.46 -9.22
N ASP A 88 10.87 8.08 -7.94
CA ASP A 88 12.11 7.68 -7.29
C ASP A 88 12.76 6.48 -8.01
N ASP A 89 11.99 5.45 -8.31
CA ASP A 89 12.46 4.28 -9.07
C ASP A 89 12.97 4.70 -10.46
N ALA A 90 12.27 5.62 -11.15
CA ALA A 90 12.67 6.09 -12.48
C ALA A 90 13.93 6.97 -12.44
N ILE A 91 14.20 7.64 -11.34
CA ILE A 91 15.48 8.36 -11.13
C ILE A 91 16.60 7.34 -10.86
N GLU A 92 16.34 6.33 -10.02
CA GLU A 92 17.33 5.32 -9.63
C GLU A 92 17.77 4.47 -10.82
N ASP A 93 16.81 4.00 -11.63
CA ASP A 93 17.08 3.20 -12.84
C ASP A 93 17.42 4.03 -14.08
N ARG A 94 17.41 5.36 -13.95
CA ARG A 94 17.68 6.37 -15.00
C ARG A 94 16.65 6.46 -16.11
N SER A 95 15.55 5.74 -16.08
CA SER A 95 14.51 5.78 -17.11
C SER A 95 13.83 7.16 -17.22
N LEU A 96 13.81 7.93 -16.12
CA LEU A 96 13.33 9.33 -16.15
C LEU A 96 14.10 10.18 -17.16
N PHE A 97 15.42 9.97 -17.28
CA PHE A 97 16.28 10.74 -18.17
C PHE A 97 16.16 10.32 -19.65
N GLU A 98 15.46 9.23 -19.92
CA GLU A 98 15.15 8.74 -21.26
C GLU A 98 13.70 9.04 -21.65
N ASN A 99 12.92 9.69 -20.77
CA ASN A 99 11.54 10.03 -21.04
C ASN A 99 11.44 11.06 -22.18
N THR A 100 10.95 10.62 -23.32
CA THR A 100 10.90 11.43 -24.55
C THR A 100 10.03 12.68 -24.40
N ALA A 101 8.94 12.62 -23.63
CA ALA A 101 8.08 13.80 -23.39
C ALA A 101 8.83 14.87 -22.59
N LEU A 102 9.55 14.46 -21.53
CA LEU A 102 10.35 15.35 -20.72
C LEU A 102 11.53 15.93 -21.52
N LEU A 103 12.25 15.10 -22.27
CA LEU A 103 13.36 15.54 -23.11
C LEU A 103 12.91 16.53 -24.18
N ASN A 104 11.78 16.29 -24.84
CA ASN A 104 11.21 17.20 -25.82
C ASN A 104 10.85 18.57 -25.20
N ALA A 105 10.22 18.55 -24.02
CA ALA A 105 9.89 19.78 -23.30
C ALA A 105 11.15 20.61 -22.96
N LEU A 106 12.17 19.91 -22.43
CA LEU A 106 13.47 20.53 -22.13
C LEU A 106 14.17 21.12 -23.38
N GLN A 107 14.15 20.40 -24.50
CA GLN A 107 14.74 20.86 -25.76
C GLN A 107 14.02 22.09 -26.31
N GLN A 108 12.67 22.08 -26.26
CA GLN A 108 11.87 23.24 -26.69
C GLN A 108 12.13 24.48 -25.82
N ALA A 109 12.17 24.31 -24.51
CA ALA A 109 12.47 25.40 -23.58
C ALA A 109 13.87 25.95 -23.82
N LYS A 110 14.87 25.09 -24.03
CA LYS A 110 16.24 25.46 -24.35
C LYS A 110 16.33 26.22 -25.70
N ALA A 111 15.68 25.72 -26.74
CA ALA A 111 15.64 26.37 -28.04
C ALA A 111 14.99 27.77 -27.99
N ALA A 112 13.93 27.89 -27.22
CA ALA A 112 13.22 29.16 -27.01
C ALA A 112 13.92 30.08 -26.00
N LYS A 113 15.02 29.65 -25.36
CA LYS A 113 15.72 30.38 -24.28
C LYS A 113 14.76 30.80 -23.15
N ARG A 114 13.85 29.90 -22.77
CA ARG A 114 12.83 30.11 -21.73
C ARG A 114 13.05 29.12 -20.57
N PRO A 115 12.73 29.52 -19.35
CA PRO A 115 12.71 28.57 -18.24
C PRO A 115 11.60 27.53 -18.46
N LEU A 116 11.82 26.31 -17.94
CA LEU A 116 10.81 25.26 -17.80
C LEU A 116 10.43 25.16 -16.32
N HIS A 117 9.13 25.23 -16.05
CA HIS A 117 8.57 25.14 -14.71
C HIS A 117 7.70 23.88 -14.59
#